data_d5bfe29f6643e120ef6725bbd5643ddd
#
_entry.id   d5bfe29f6643e120ef6725bbd5643ddd
#
_cell.length_a   1.000
_cell.length_b   1.000
_cell.length_c   1.000
_cell.angle_alpha   90.00
_cell.angle_beta   90.00
_cell.angle_gamma   90.00
#
_symmetry.space_group_name_H-M   'P 1'
#
loop_
_entity.id
_entity.type
_entity.pdbx_description
1 polymer ?
#
loop_
_entity_poly.entity_id
_entity_poly.type
_entity_poly.pdbx_seq_one_letter_code
_entity_poly.pdbx_strand_id
1 'polypeptide(L)'
;FKNMKLSNKYIAFASVALLMASCDLDKFPEGDYISEEQKEDIINGRPNLITAEVNAMAAKLNTFGTISDDATTYHNDYGIPAVSMILESGGQDLVALVNGYNWFNTSQNYSDRVYDSSSDELIWKTFYNHLKAANNVLKLIAADTEDSSLKVYRGQALAARAYDYLNLVQIYQFTYAGHENAPAVPIVLETTEPDVLSNNPRASVKEVYDLIEKDLVQAHSDLSSYQRLNSTYIDQTVISGLLARMYLLKE
;
A
#
# COMPACT_ATOMS: atom_id res chain seq x y z
N PHE A 1 75.31 4.53 -6.36
CA PHE A 1 74.47 3.56 -5.64
C PHE A 1 73.70 4.14 -4.44
N LYS A 2 73.76 5.43 -4.15
CA LYS A 2 73.12 6.05 -2.96
C LYS A 2 71.71 6.64 -3.21
N ASN A 3 71.30 6.78 -4.49
CA ASN A 3 70.04 7.41 -4.86
C ASN A 3 68.84 6.45 -5.07
N MET A 4 69.09 5.16 -5.05
CA MET A 4 68.01 4.18 -5.32
C MET A 4 67.19 3.78 -4.05
N LYS A 5 67.72 4.01 -2.84
CA LYS A 5 67.03 3.72 -1.59
C LYS A 5 65.96 4.75 -1.16
N LEU A 6 66.07 5.99 -1.67
CA LEU A 6 65.08 7.03 -1.38
C LEU A 6 63.81 6.88 -2.24
N SER A 7 63.95 6.44 -3.48
CA SER A 7 62.85 6.21 -4.43
C SER A 7 61.86 5.13 -3.93
N ASN A 8 62.38 4.02 -3.41
CA ASN A 8 61.54 2.92 -2.94
C ASN A 8 60.69 3.26 -1.70
N LYS A 9 61.17 4.18 -0.84
CA LYS A 9 60.38 4.64 0.31
C LYS A 9 59.22 5.55 -0.10
N TYR A 10 59.43 6.39 -1.12
CA TYR A 10 58.38 7.28 -1.63
C TYR A 10 57.34 6.51 -2.47
N ILE A 11 57.77 5.47 -3.19
CA ILE A 11 56.90 4.58 -3.95
C ILE A 11 56.03 3.76 -2.98
N ALA A 12 56.60 3.21 -1.88
CA ALA A 12 55.86 2.51 -0.87
C ALA A 12 54.86 3.41 -0.11
N PHE A 13 55.19 4.69 0.13
CA PHE A 13 54.28 5.65 0.75
C PHE A 13 53.16 6.09 -0.19
N ALA A 14 53.45 6.25 -1.47
CA ALA A 14 52.44 6.56 -2.49
C ALA A 14 51.47 5.41 -2.74
N SER A 15 51.93 4.13 -2.68
CA SER A 15 51.05 2.97 -2.82
C SER A 15 50.15 2.77 -1.63
N VAL A 16 50.59 3.07 -0.40
CA VAL A 16 49.75 3.04 0.81
C VAL A 16 48.71 4.19 0.79
N ALA A 17 49.08 5.37 0.32
CA ALA A 17 48.14 6.50 0.20
C ALA A 17 47.06 6.25 -0.86
N LEU A 18 47.37 5.55 -1.96
CA LEU A 18 46.39 5.14 -2.99
C LEU A 18 45.42 4.04 -2.49
N LEU A 19 45.84 3.18 -1.55
CA LEU A 19 44.99 2.17 -0.97
C LEU A 19 44.00 2.73 0.07
N MET A 20 44.28 3.91 0.64
CA MET A 20 43.37 4.59 1.58
C MET A 20 42.33 5.48 0.89
N ALA A 21 42.46 5.76 -0.39
CA ALA A 21 41.52 6.54 -1.18
C ALA A 21 40.43 5.69 -1.87
N SER A 22 40.40 4.36 -1.63
CA SER A 22 39.54 3.43 -2.35
C SER A 22 38.31 2.93 -1.54
N CYS A 23 38.06 3.53 -0.40
CA CYS A 23 36.78 3.25 0.30
C CYS A 23 35.93 4.51 0.24
N ASP A 24 35.22 4.66 -0.85
CA ASP A 24 34.00 5.48 -0.88
C ASP A 24 32.95 4.69 -0.11
N LEU A 25 32.89 4.95 1.20
CA LEU A 25 31.97 4.29 2.14
C LEU A 25 30.50 4.71 1.90
N ASP A 26 30.30 5.70 1.02
CA ASP A 26 28.98 6.21 0.64
C ASP A 26 28.44 5.59 -0.67
N LYS A 27 29.09 4.58 -1.23
CA LYS A 27 28.48 3.80 -2.29
C LYS A 27 27.55 2.76 -1.69
N PHE A 28 26.27 2.98 -1.91
CA PHE A 28 25.24 1.98 -1.67
C PHE A 28 25.59 0.66 -2.37
N PRO A 29 25.32 -0.49 -1.78
CA PRO A 29 25.61 -1.77 -2.42
C PRO A 29 24.90 -1.83 -3.78
N GLU A 30 25.66 -2.11 -4.84
CA GLU A 30 25.13 -2.42 -6.17
C GLU A 30 24.43 -3.80 -6.08
N GLY A 31 23.20 -3.80 -5.60
CA GLY A 31 22.32 -4.98 -5.53
C GLY A 31 21.02 -4.69 -6.25
N ASP A 32 20.26 -5.73 -6.56
CA ASP A 32 18.94 -5.65 -7.22
C ASP A 32 17.88 -4.91 -6.36
N TYR A 33 18.24 -4.44 -5.17
CA TYR A 33 17.34 -3.74 -4.25
C TYR A 33 17.81 -2.30 -4.04
N ILE A 34 16.95 -1.36 -4.38
CA ILE A 34 17.12 0.06 -4.06
C ILE A 34 16.65 0.27 -2.61
N SER A 35 17.50 0.86 -1.74
CA SER A 35 17.09 1.20 -0.37
C SER A 35 16.02 2.30 -0.37
N GLU A 36 15.25 2.40 0.74
CA GLU A 36 14.25 3.47 0.86
C GLU A 36 14.89 4.87 0.79
N GLU A 37 16.08 5.05 1.36
CA GLU A 37 16.85 6.30 1.28
C GLU A 37 17.28 6.63 -0.17
N GLN A 38 17.70 5.63 -0.93
CA GLN A 38 17.98 5.81 -2.36
C GLN A 38 16.72 6.16 -3.16
N LYS A 39 15.58 5.60 -2.81
CA LYS A 39 14.30 5.97 -3.43
C LYS A 39 13.94 7.41 -3.13
N GLU A 40 14.08 7.86 -1.88
CA GLU A 40 13.86 9.26 -1.50
C GLU A 40 14.74 10.23 -2.29
N ASP A 41 16.04 9.96 -2.41
CA ASP A 41 16.96 10.79 -3.18
C ASP A 41 16.60 10.84 -4.68
N ILE A 42 16.20 9.69 -5.24
CA ILE A 42 15.77 9.62 -6.64
C ILE A 42 14.48 10.42 -6.85
N ILE A 43 13.52 10.32 -5.94
CA ILE A 43 12.22 10.99 -6.03
C ILE A 43 12.38 12.50 -5.87
N ASN A 44 13.17 12.95 -4.89
CA ASN A 44 13.47 14.37 -4.69
C ASN A 44 14.16 15.01 -5.89
N GLY A 45 15.03 14.25 -6.58
CA GLY A 45 15.68 14.69 -7.80
C GLY A 45 14.84 14.53 -9.08
N ARG A 46 13.83 13.66 -9.07
CA ARG A 46 13.01 13.30 -10.25
C ARG A 46 11.59 12.89 -9.83
N PRO A 47 10.69 13.81 -9.48
CA PRO A 47 9.35 13.51 -9.00
C PRO A 47 8.51 12.58 -9.88
N ASN A 48 8.76 12.60 -11.20
CA ASN A 48 8.04 11.73 -12.15
C ASN A 48 8.36 10.23 -12.00
N LEU A 49 9.42 9.83 -11.31
CA LEU A 49 9.72 8.41 -11.07
C LEU A 49 8.78 7.77 -10.07
N ILE A 50 8.15 8.55 -9.20
CA ILE A 50 7.14 8.03 -8.27
C ILE A 50 5.90 7.49 -8.99
N THR A 51 5.69 7.86 -10.25
CA THR A 51 4.60 7.32 -11.07
C THR A 51 4.63 5.78 -11.10
N ALA A 52 5.81 5.16 -11.08
CA ALA A 52 5.93 3.70 -11.05
C ALA A 52 5.39 3.11 -9.74
N GLU A 53 5.63 3.75 -8.60
CA GLU A 53 5.11 3.32 -7.30
C GLU A 53 3.58 3.47 -7.23
N VAL A 54 3.04 4.59 -7.76
CA VAL A 54 1.58 4.81 -7.84
C VAL A 54 0.90 3.79 -8.75
N ASN A 55 1.52 3.47 -9.89
CA ASN A 55 1.01 2.43 -10.80
C ASN A 55 1.09 1.04 -10.16
N ALA A 56 2.17 0.73 -9.44
CA ALA A 56 2.32 -0.51 -8.70
C ALA A 56 1.26 -0.64 -7.59
N MET A 57 0.95 0.46 -6.88
CA MET A 57 -0.15 0.52 -5.92
C MET A 57 -1.47 0.15 -6.58
N ALA A 58 -1.86 0.81 -7.67
CA ALA A 58 -3.11 0.53 -8.37
C ALA A 58 -3.19 -0.93 -8.87
N ALA A 59 -2.08 -1.51 -9.32
CA ALA A 59 -2.01 -2.90 -9.79
C ALA A 59 -2.26 -3.94 -8.67
N LYS A 60 -1.97 -3.60 -7.40
CA LYS A 60 -2.16 -4.52 -6.26
C LYS A 60 -3.61 -4.96 -6.06
N LEU A 61 -4.58 -4.16 -6.50
CA LEU A 61 -6.00 -4.51 -6.41
C LEU A 61 -6.42 -5.65 -7.35
N ASN A 62 -5.64 -5.94 -8.39
CA ASN A 62 -5.96 -6.93 -9.41
C ASN A 62 -4.81 -7.93 -9.60
N THR A 63 -4.27 -8.46 -8.50
CA THR A 63 -3.13 -9.39 -8.52
C THR A 63 -3.60 -10.81 -8.19
N PHE A 64 -3.19 -11.80 -8.97
CA PHE A 64 -3.30 -13.22 -8.62
C PHE A 64 -2.25 -13.61 -7.58
N GLY A 65 -2.50 -14.71 -6.85
CA GLY A 65 -1.52 -15.25 -5.90
C GLY A 65 -1.39 -14.40 -4.64
N THR A 66 -2.50 -13.88 -4.11
CA THR A 66 -2.51 -13.13 -2.86
C THR A 66 -2.36 -14.07 -1.64
N ILE A 67 -2.94 -15.27 -1.74
CA ILE A 67 -2.92 -16.29 -0.69
C ILE A 67 -2.16 -17.56 -1.10
N SER A 68 -2.07 -17.89 -2.39
CA SER A 68 -1.35 -19.04 -2.91
C SER A 68 0.08 -18.65 -3.30
N ASP A 69 1.06 -19.42 -2.82
CA ASP A 69 2.48 -19.23 -3.13
C ASP A 69 2.91 -19.97 -4.41
N ASP A 70 1.99 -20.72 -5.04
CA ASP A 70 2.25 -21.40 -6.29
C ASP A 70 2.02 -20.49 -7.50
N ALA A 71 2.60 -20.82 -8.64
CA ALA A 71 2.42 -20.08 -9.88
C ALA A 71 1.04 -20.28 -10.51
N THR A 72 0.11 -20.96 -9.83
CA THR A 72 -1.23 -21.27 -10.33
C THR A 72 -2.14 -20.08 -10.13
N THR A 73 -2.87 -19.69 -11.16
CA THR A 73 -3.85 -18.61 -11.12
C THR A 73 -5.23 -19.16 -10.79
N TYR A 74 -5.70 -18.89 -9.57
CA TYR A 74 -7.03 -19.29 -9.13
C TYR A 74 -8.01 -18.11 -9.22
N HIS A 75 -9.24 -18.36 -9.68
CA HIS A 75 -10.26 -17.31 -9.81
C HIS A 75 -10.70 -16.73 -8.46
N ASN A 76 -10.65 -17.52 -7.40
CA ASN A 76 -10.92 -17.09 -6.03
C ASN A 76 -9.67 -16.54 -5.30
N ASP A 77 -8.58 -16.28 -6.03
CA ASP A 77 -7.38 -15.62 -5.52
C ASP A 77 -6.91 -14.53 -6.50
N TYR A 78 -7.83 -13.62 -6.84
CA TYR A 78 -7.59 -12.54 -7.80
C TYR A 78 -8.00 -11.17 -7.25
N GLY A 79 -7.41 -10.76 -6.13
CA GLY A 79 -7.60 -9.41 -5.57
C GLY A 79 -9.08 -8.98 -5.45
N ILE A 80 -9.36 -7.71 -5.74
CA ILE A 80 -10.70 -7.12 -5.62
C ILE A 80 -11.79 -7.85 -6.44
N PRO A 81 -11.54 -8.35 -7.67
CA PRO A 81 -12.56 -9.13 -8.37
C PRO A 81 -13.01 -10.38 -7.60
N ALA A 82 -12.07 -11.10 -6.97
CA ALA A 82 -12.40 -12.27 -6.16
C ALA A 82 -13.10 -11.85 -4.85
N VAL A 83 -12.62 -10.80 -4.18
CA VAL A 83 -13.27 -10.22 -2.99
C VAL A 83 -14.72 -9.84 -3.29
N SER A 84 -14.98 -9.15 -4.41
CA SER A 84 -16.34 -8.77 -4.83
C SER A 84 -17.22 -10.00 -5.03
N MET A 85 -16.72 -11.04 -5.70
CA MET A 85 -17.45 -12.29 -5.92
C MET A 85 -17.75 -13.03 -4.60
N ILE A 86 -16.84 -13.02 -3.64
CA ILE A 86 -17.05 -13.60 -2.30
C ILE A 86 -18.17 -12.87 -1.59
N LEU A 87 -18.13 -11.54 -1.56
CA LEU A 87 -19.13 -10.72 -0.88
C LEU A 87 -20.53 -10.82 -1.52
N GLU A 88 -20.58 -10.72 -2.85
CA GLU A 88 -21.84 -10.82 -3.62
C GLU A 88 -22.43 -12.24 -3.54
N SER A 89 -21.60 -13.29 -3.55
CA SER A 89 -22.05 -14.68 -3.40
C SER A 89 -22.66 -14.95 -2.02
N GLY A 90 -22.23 -14.21 -0.99
CA GLY A 90 -22.84 -14.24 0.34
C GLY A 90 -24.09 -13.37 0.47
N GLY A 91 -24.43 -12.58 -0.55
CA GLY A 91 -25.62 -11.75 -0.61
C GLY A 91 -26.83 -12.46 -1.22
N GLN A 92 -27.83 -11.68 -1.63
CA GLN A 92 -29.05 -12.17 -2.28
C GLN A 92 -29.11 -11.92 -3.79
N ASP A 93 -28.19 -11.06 -4.30
CA ASP A 93 -28.23 -10.57 -5.67
C ASP A 93 -27.51 -11.52 -6.64
N LEU A 94 -26.58 -12.34 -6.16
CA LEU A 94 -25.84 -13.32 -6.94
C LEU A 94 -26.20 -14.75 -6.52
N VAL A 95 -26.78 -15.50 -7.46
CA VAL A 95 -27.04 -16.93 -7.28
C VAL A 95 -26.06 -17.72 -8.13
N ALA A 96 -25.11 -18.43 -7.50
CA ALA A 96 -24.23 -19.35 -8.17
C ALA A 96 -24.79 -20.76 -8.12
N LEU A 97 -25.16 -21.32 -9.28
CA LEU A 97 -25.59 -22.72 -9.38
C LEU A 97 -24.37 -23.65 -9.43
N VAL A 98 -24.53 -24.86 -8.92
CA VAL A 98 -23.51 -25.91 -9.07
C VAL A 98 -23.46 -26.33 -10.56
N ASN A 99 -22.48 -25.83 -11.28
CA ASN A 99 -22.33 -26.01 -12.72
C ASN A 99 -20.91 -26.41 -13.16
N GLY A 100 -20.09 -26.84 -12.19
CA GLY A 100 -18.66 -27.13 -12.41
C GLY A 100 -17.72 -25.95 -12.19
N TYR A 101 -18.22 -24.72 -12.11
CA TYR A 101 -17.47 -23.53 -11.72
C TYR A 101 -17.70 -23.22 -10.24
N ASN A 102 -16.97 -23.92 -9.38
CA ASN A 102 -17.27 -23.97 -7.93
C ASN A 102 -16.34 -23.12 -7.07
N TRP A 103 -15.66 -22.12 -7.64
CA TRP A 103 -14.64 -21.31 -6.97
C TRP A 103 -15.18 -20.52 -5.76
N PHE A 104 -16.47 -20.19 -5.73
CA PHE A 104 -17.11 -19.38 -4.69
C PHE A 104 -18.23 -20.13 -3.94
N ASN A 105 -18.28 -21.45 -4.02
CA ASN A 105 -19.31 -22.25 -3.34
C ASN A 105 -19.24 -22.11 -1.82
N THR A 106 -18.05 -21.97 -1.24
CA THR A 106 -17.86 -21.78 0.21
C THR A 106 -18.50 -20.49 0.69
N SER A 107 -18.41 -19.42 -0.10
CA SER A 107 -19.02 -18.12 0.20
C SER A 107 -20.53 -18.18 0.05
N GLN A 108 -21.03 -18.85 -0.98
CA GLN A 108 -22.45 -19.01 -1.24
C GLN A 108 -23.20 -19.82 -0.14
N ASN A 109 -22.55 -20.87 0.38
CA ASN A 109 -23.13 -21.71 1.43
C ASN A 109 -22.69 -21.30 2.84
N TYR A 110 -22.01 -20.16 2.96
CA TYR A 110 -21.51 -19.58 4.22
C TYR A 110 -20.51 -20.46 4.98
N SER A 111 -19.92 -21.48 4.38
CA SER A 111 -18.91 -22.33 5.04
C SER A 111 -17.55 -21.66 5.19
N ASP A 112 -17.32 -20.52 4.53
CA ASP A 112 -16.16 -19.67 4.68
C ASP A 112 -16.24 -18.63 5.82
N ARG A 113 -17.33 -18.66 6.61
CA ARG A 113 -17.53 -17.75 7.75
C ARG A 113 -16.81 -18.25 9.00
N VAL A 114 -15.54 -18.66 8.84
CA VAL A 114 -14.67 -19.16 9.89
C VAL A 114 -13.34 -18.44 9.83
N TYR A 115 -12.70 -18.26 10.98
CA TYR A 115 -11.49 -17.42 11.14
C TYR A 115 -10.26 -17.87 10.33
N ASP A 116 -10.22 -19.12 9.89
CA ASP A 116 -9.12 -19.73 9.12
C ASP A 116 -9.50 -19.98 7.65
N SER A 117 -10.54 -19.32 7.16
CA SER A 117 -10.95 -19.47 5.78
C SER A 117 -10.02 -18.74 4.81
N SER A 118 -9.77 -19.35 3.64
CA SER A 118 -9.02 -18.71 2.56
C SER A 118 -9.72 -17.46 2.01
N SER A 119 -11.06 -17.37 2.11
CA SER A 119 -11.81 -16.19 1.72
C SER A 119 -11.50 -15.00 2.64
N ASP A 120 -11.46 -15.24 3.97
CA ASP A 120 -11.10 -14.21 4.94
C ASP A 120 -9.64 -13.75 4.77
N GLU A 121 -8.72 -14.71 4.61
CA GLU A 121 -7.32 -14.43 4.35
C GLU A 121 -7.11 -13.61 3.07
N LEU A 122 -7.84 -13.93 1.99
CA LEU A 122 -7.78 -13.16 0.73
C LEU A 122 -8.22 -11.72 0.94
N ILE A 123 -9.38 -11.52 1.58
CA ILE A 123 -9.93 -10.17 1.83
C ILE A 123 -8.91 -9.35 2.63
N TRP A 124 -8.42 -9.91 3.74
CA TRP A 124 -7.45 -9.25 4.61
C TRP A 124 -6.17 -8.89 3.87
N LYS A 125 -5.54 -9.86 3.23
CA LYS A 125 -4.30 -9.66 2.48
C LYS A 125 -4.46 -8.69 1.30
N THR A 126 -5.57 -8.74 0.57
CA THR A 126 -5.83 -7.84 -0.55
C THR A 126 -5.78 -6.38 -0.09
N PHE A 127 -6.56 -6.01 0.91
CA PHE A 127 -6.60 -4.63 1.38
C PHE A 127 -5.31 -4.19 2.10
N TYR A 128 -4.74 -5.03 2.98
CA TYR A 128 -3.50 -4.66 3.68
C TYR A 128 -2.28 -4.62 2.76
N ASN A 129 -2.20 -5.42 1.71
CA ASN A 129 -1.14 -5.32 0.70
C ASN A 129 -1.27 -4.04 -0.14
N HIS A 130 -2.50 -3.64 -0.49
CA HIS A 130 -2.75 -2.38 -1.19
C HIS A 130 -2.45 -1.18 -0.28
N LEU A 131 -2.91 -1.21 0.97
CA LEU A 131 -2.63 -0.22 2.00
C LEU A 131 -1.11 -0.06 2.24
N LYS A 132 -0.35 -1.17 2.28
CA LYS A 132 1.12 -1.13 2.37
C LYS A 132 1.73 -0.40 1.18
N ALA A 133 1.24 -0.64 -0.04
CA ALA A 133 1.73 0.07 -1.21
C ALA A 133 1.39 1.58 -1.15
N ALA A 134 0.19 1.95 -0.67
CA ALA A 134 -0.17 3.34 -0.44
C ALA A 134 0.74 4.01 0.61
N ASN A 135 1.00 3.34 1.73
CA ASN A 135 1.91 3.83 2.75
C ASN A 135 3.35 3.98 2.24
N ASN A 136 3.82 3.10 1.34
CA ASN A 136 5.13 3.25 0.71
C ASN A 136 5.22 4.55 -0.10
N VAL A 137 4.17 4.89 -0.86
CA VAL A 137 4.10 6.18 -1.57
C VAL A 137 4.10 7.35 -0.58
N LEU A 138 3.29 7.27 0.49
CA LEU A 138 3.20 8.32 1.50
C LEU A 138 4.50 8.53 2.27
N LYS A 139 5.26 7.48 2.51
CA LYS A 139 6.58 7.56 3.16
C LYS A 139 7.60 8.34 2.34
N LEU A 140 7.50 8.27 1.00
CA LEU A 140 8.42 8.93 0.07
C LEU A 140 8.10 10.41 -0.17
N ILE A 141 6.93 10.90 0.24
CA ILE A 141 6.47 12.26 -0.05
C ILE A 141 6.20 13.00 1.24
N ALA A 142 6.94 14.07 1.48
CA ALA A 142 6.72 14.92 2.66
C ALA A 142 5.26 15.40 2.74
N ALA A 143 4.69 15.37 3.95
CA ALA A 143 3.29 15.72 4.17
C ALA A 143 2.96 17.18 3.83
N ASP A 144 3.95 18.04 3.93
CA ASP A 144 3.91 19.48 3.68
C ASP A 144 4.50 19.87 2.31
N THR A 145 4.68 18.91 1.39
CA THR A 145 5.23 19.18 0.05
C THR A 145 4.43 20.26 -0.67
N GLU A 146 5.12 21.22 -1.30
CA GLU A 146 4.52 22.24 -2.14
C GLU A 146 4.58 21.89 -3.64
N ASP A 147 5.29 20.83 -4.01
CA ASP A 147 5.36 20.34 -5.39
C ASP A 147 4.01 19.80 -5.85
N SER A 148 3.48 20.37 -6.93
CA SER A 148 2.15 20.03 -7.43
C SER A 148 2.03 18.61 -7.95
N SER A 149 3.12 18.02 -8.48
CA SER A 149 3.13 16.64 -8.96
C SER A 149 3.17 15.67 -7.78
N LEU A 150 3.96 15.98 -6.76
CA LEU A 150 4.02 15.17 -5.53
C LEU A 150 2.69 15.23 -4.77
N LYS A 151 2.02 16.41 -4.71
CA LYS A 151 0.65 16.51 -4.16
C LYS A 151 -0.32 15.56 -4.85
N VAL A 152 -0.27 15.46 -6.18
CA VAL A 152 -1.12 14.52 -6.93
C VAL A 152 -0.85 13.08 -6.53
N TYR A 153 0.39 12.66 -6.47
CA TYR A 153 0.74 11.28 -6.09
C TYR A 153 0.36 10.98 -4.63
N ARG A 154 0.61 11.93 -3.74
CA ARG A 154 0.23 11.84 -2.34
C ARG A 154 -1.28 11.74 -2.16
N GLY A 155 -2.05 12.58 -2.85
CA GLY A 155 -3.51 12.56 -2.84
C GLY A 155 -4.09 11.22 -3.30
N GLN A 156 -3.52 10.60 -4.34
CA GLN A 156 -3.92 9.27 -4.79
C GLN A 156 -3.62 8.19 -3.73
N ALA A 157 -2.47 8.25 -3.07
CA ALA A 157 -2.12 7.28 -2.02
C ALA A 157 -3.01 7.43 -0.77
N LEU A 158 -3.32 8.66 -0.35
CA LEU A 158 -4.28 8.91 0.73
C LEU A 158 -5.67 8.37 0.41
N ALA A 159 -6.16 8.62 -0.80
CA ALA A 159 -7.46 8.11 -1.25
C ALA A 159 -7.50 6.59 -1.33
N ALA A 160 -6.40 5.95 -1.77
CA ALA A 160 -6.24 4.51 -1.79
C ALA A 160 -6.30 3.92 -0.38
N ARG A 161 -5.54 4.48 0.57
CA ARG A 161 -5.57 4.07 1.98
C ARG A 161 -6.96 4.21 2.61
N ALA A 162 -7.61 5.32 2.36
CA ALA A 162 -8.98 5.54 2.83
C ALA A 162 -9.98 4.54 2.23
N TYR A 163 -9.85 4.20 0.96
CA TYR A 163 -10.64 3.17 0.30
C TYR A 163 -10.46 1.80 0.97
N ASP A 164 -9.24 1.41 1.30
CA ASP A 164 -8.94 0.14 1.96
C ASP A 164 -9.60 0.08 3.35
N TYR A 165 -9.40 1.11 4.17
CA TYR A 165 -10.01 1.16 5.50
C TYR A 165 -11.53 1.21 5.45
N LEU A 166 -12.12 1.92 4.47
CA LEU A 166 -13.57 1.97 4.30
C LEU A 166 -14.16 0.60 3.98
N ASN A 167 -13.47 -0.23 3.20
CA ASN A 167 -13.89 -1.61 2.96
C ASN A 167 -13.64 -2.50 4.18
N LEU A 168 -12.44 -2.45 4.75
CA LEU A 168 -12.09 -3.26 5.92
C LEU A 168 -13.05 -3.04 7.10
N VAL A 169 -13.37 -1.79 7.43
CA VAL A 169 -14.25 -1.51 8.58
C VAL A 169 -15.67 -2.05 8.37
N GLN A 170 -16.19 -2.02 7.13
CA GLN A 170 -17.51 -2.56 6.80
C GLN A 170 -17.55 -4.08 6.81
N ILE A 171 -16.46 -4.75 6.48
CA ILE A 171 -16.39 -6.23 6.42
C ILE A 171 -16.15 -6.80 7.81
N TYR A 172 -15.29 -6.17 8.62
CA TYR A 172 -14.82 -6.72 9.89
C TYR A 172 -15.52 -6.14 11.13
N GLN A 173 -16.48 -5.23 10.96
CA GLN A 173 -17.27 -4.69 12.06
C GLN A 173 -18.68 -4.33 11.60
N PHE A 174 -19.59 -4.12 12.57
CA PHE A 174 -20.94 -3.63 12.32
C PHE A 174 -20.97 -2.17 11.88
N THR A 175 -22.18 -1.64 11.61
CA THR A 175 -22.40 -0.24 11.24
C THR A 175 -21.79 0.73 12.25
N TYR A 176 -21.52 1.97 11.81
CA TYR A 176 -20.90 2.99 12.67
C TYR A 176 -21.78 3.34 13.87
N ALA A 177 -23.05 3.68 13.62
CA ALA A 177 -23.98 4.14 14.66
C ALA A 177 -24.19 3.05 15.72
N GLY A 178 -23.85 3.39 16.97
CA GLY A 178 -23.93 2.48 18.13
C GLY A 178 -22.75 1.53 18.32
N HIS A 179 -21.75 1.57 17.41
CA HIS A 179 -20.54 0.73 17.49
C HIS A 179 -19.23 1.53 17.44
N GLU A 180 -19.29 2.84 17.68
CA GLU A 180 -18.17 3.78 17.54
C GLU A 180 -16.94 3.33 18.32
N ASN A 181 -17.14 2.75 19.50
CA ASN A 181 -16.07 2.27 20.38
C ASN A 181 -15.76 0.78 20.21
N ALA A 182 -16.45 0.07 19.31
CA ALA A 182 -16.16 -1.34 19.04
C ALA A 182 -14.81 -1.49 18.32
N PRO A 183 -14.05 -2.58 18.59
CA PRO A 183 -12.76 -2.81 17.93
C PRO A 183 -12.98 -3.17 16.45
N ALA A 184 -12.46 -2.36 15.56
CA ALA A 184 -12.56 -2.54 14.11
C ALA A 184 -11.37 -3.31 13.53
N VAL A 185 -10.38 -2.62 13.02
CA VAL A 185 -9.17 -3.18 12.39
C VAL A 185 -7.93 -2.44 12.85
N PRO A 186 -6.72 -3.04 12.81
CA PRO A 186 -5.48 -2.34 13.12
C PRO A 186 -5.23 -1.19 12.14
N ILE A 187 -4.88 -0.02 12.66
CA ILE A 187 -4.40 1.11 11.84
C ILE A 187 -2.90 0.96 11.64
N VAL A 188 -2.47 0.95 10.37
CA VAL A 188 -1.08 0.93 9.92
C VAL A 188 -0.84 2.15 9.05
N LEU A 189 0.07 3.03 9.47
CA LEU A 189 0.46 4.23 8.75
C LEU A 189 1.86 4.09 8.17
N GLU A 190 2.24 5.01 7.30
CA GLU A 190 3.60 5.14 6.76
C GLU A 190 4.67 5.35 7.84
N THR A 191 4.24 5.86 9.01
CA THR A 191 5.08 6.11 10.18
C THR A 191 5.04 4.99 11.22
N THR A 192 4.30 3.90 10.97
CA THR A 192 4.20 2.79 11.93
C THR A 192 5.49 1.98 11.94
N GLU A 193 6.16 1.94 13.07
CA GLU A 193 7.41 1.21 13.24
C GLU A 193 7.21 -0.32 13.17
N PRO A 194 8.20 -1.06 12.65
CA PRO A 194 8.08 -2.52 12.44
C PRO A 194 7.80 -3.34 13.72
N ASP A 195 8.30 -2.91 14.87
CA ASP A 195 8.07 -3.56 16.15
C ASP A 195 6.63 -3.39 16.66
N VAL A 196 5.96 -2.31 16.29
CA VAL A 196 4.54 -2.07 16.59
C VAL A 196 3.64 -2.99 15.78
N LEU A 197 4.02 -3.32 14.53
CA LEU A 197 3.19 -4.12 13.63
C LEU A 197 2.83 -5.50 14.18
N SER A 198 3.74 -6.15 14.92
CA SER A 198 3.51 -7.49 15.49
C SER A 198 2.50 -7.52 16.63
N ASN A 199 2.24 -6.39 17.27
CA ASN A 199 1.33 -6.26 18.41
C ASN A 199 0.35 -5.08 18.22
N ASN A 200 0.06 -4.68 17.00
CA ASN A 200 -0.83 -3.57 16.70
C ASN A 200 -2.29 -3.95 17.01
N PRO A 201 -2.91 -3.37 18.05
CA PRO A 201 -4.29 -3.72 18.41
C PRO A 201 -5.27 -3.20 17.35
N ARG A 202 -6.47 -3.77 17.36
CA ARG A 202 -7.58 -3.22 16.56
C ARG A 202 -7.95 -1.84 17.10
N ALA A 203 -7.96 -0.85 16.22
CA ALA A 203 -8.49 0.48 16.52
C ALA A 203 -10.02 0.44 16.62
N SER A 204 -10.62 1.43 17.26
CA SER A 204 -12.08 1.56 17.30
C SER A 204 -12.64 1.92 15.92
N VAL A 205 -13.91 1.62 15.70
CA VAL A 205 -14.65 2.04 14.50
C VAL A 205 -14.48 3.55 14.27
N LYS A 206 -14.66 4.35 15.35
CA LYS A 206 -14.50 5.80 15.27
C LYS A 206 -13.13 6.22 14.79
N GLU A 207 -12.05 5.65 15.35
CA GLU A 207 -10.67 6.00 14.96
C GLU A 207 -10.40 5.67 13.49
N VAL A 208 -10.93 4.54 12.98
CA VAL A 208 -10.80 4.16 11.57
C VAL A 208 -11.55 5.16 10.68
N TYR A 209 -12.79 5.52 11.02
CA TYR A 209 -13.56 6.51 10.25
C TYR A 209 -12.95 7.93 10.31
N ASP A 210 -12.40 8.33 11.44
CA ASP A 210 -11.69 9.61 11.57
C ASP A 210 -10.46 9.66 10.66
N LEU A 211 -9.72 8.55 10.54
CA LEU A 211 -8.60 8.43 9.61
C LEU A 211 -9.07 8.49 8.14
N ILE A 212 -10.12 7.74 7.79
CA ILE A 212 -10.71 7.75 6.45
C ILE A 212 -11.11 9.17 6.05
N GLU A 213 -11.82 9.87 6.92
CA GLU A 213 -12.27 11.25 6.68
C GLU A 213 -11.08 12.19 6.50
N LYS A 214 -10.09 12.12 7.38
CA LYS A 214 -8.86 12.91 7.29
C LYS A 214 -8.13 12.70 5.96
N ASP A 215 -7.95 11.44 5.57
CA ASP A 215 -7.25 11.09 4.34
C ASP A 215 -8.01 11.55 3.09
N LEU A 216 -9.33 11.36 3.05
CA LEU A 216 -10.16 11.78 1.92
C LEU A 216 -10.23 13.31 1.78
N VAL A 217 -10.37 14.03 2.89
CA VAL A 217 -10.40 15.51 2.87
C VAL A 217 -9.06 16.06 2.37
N GLN A 218 -7.93 15.52 2.84
CA GLN A 218 -6.62 15.93 2.37
C GLN A 218 -6.41 15.56 0.89
N ALA A 219 -6.76 14.34 0.49
CA ALA A 219 -6.68 13.89 -0.90
C ALA A 219 -7.53 14.77 -1.83
N HIS A 220 -8.74 15.17 -1.40
CA HIS A 220 -9.61 16.07 -2.17
C HIS A 220 -8.94 17.42 -2.42
N SER A 221 -8.22 17.95 -1.43
CA SER A 221 -7.43 19.18 -1.58
C SER A 221 -6.23 18.98 -2.52
N ASP A 222 -5.46 17.92 -2.32
CA ASP A 222 -4.26 17.63 -3.09
C ASP A 222 -4.56 17.40 -4.58
N LEU A 223 -5.74 16.85 -4.92
CA LEU A 223 -6.18 16.56 -6.28
C LEU A 223 -7.10 17.62 -6.90
N SER A 224 -7.21 18.81 -6.31
CA SER A 224 -8.16 19.84 -6.71
C SER A 224 -8.01 20.32 -8.17
N SER A 225 -6.81 20.28 -8.72
CA SER A 225 -6.52 20.66 -10.12
C SER A 225 -6.19 19.47 -11.02
N TYR A 226 -6.21 18.25 -10.49
CA TYR A 226 -5.83 17.06 -11.23
C TYR A 226 -7.01 16.47 -11.99
N GLN A 227 -6.79 16.15 -13.26
CA GLN A 227 -7.69 15.37 -14.10
C GLN A 227 -7.07 14.02 -14.43
N ARG A 228 -7.73 12.94 -14.06
CA ARG A 228 -7.22 11.59 -14.32
C ARG A 228 -7.13 11.28 -15.82
N LEU A 229 -6.03 10.64 -16.21
CA LEU A 229 -5.79 10.20 -17.59
C LEU A 229 -6.71 9.04 -18.01
N ASN A 230 -7.09 8.20 -17.06
CA ASN A 230 -7.95 7.03 -17.27
C ASN A 230 -8.56 6.58 -15.94
N SER A 231 -9.41 5.55 -15.96
CA SER A 231 -10.12 5.03 -14.79
C SER A 231 -9.25 4.35 -13.72
N THR A 232 -7.97 4.11 -13.99
CA THR A 232 -7.04 3.49 -13.03
C THR A 232 -6.60 4.49 -11.95
N TYR A 233 -6.63 5.78 -12.29
CA TYR A 233 -6.25 6.85 -11.36
C TYR A 233 -7.45 7.43 -10.62
N ILE A 234 -7.19 7.95 -9.43
CA ILE A 234 -8.17 8.61 -8.57
C ILE A 234 -8.11 10.12 -8.83
N ASP A 235 -9.26 10.75 -9.06
CA ASP A 235 -9.43 12.21 -9.13
C ASP A 235 -10.37 12.72 -8.04
N GLN A 236 -10.56 14.02 -7.97
CA GLN A 236 -11.42 14.67 -6.99
C GLN A 236 -12.87 14.14 -7.03
N THR A 237 -13.36 13.72 -8.20
CA THR A 237 -14.72 13.17 -8.35
C THR A 237 -14.88 11.84 -7.65
N VAL A 238 -13.87 10.94 -7.78
CA VAL A 238 -13.84 9.66 -7.08
C VAL A 238 -13.82 9.87 -5.56
N ILE A 239 -12.99 10.81 -5.09
CA ILE A 239 -12.90 11.13 -3.66
C ILE A 239 -14.22 11.67 -3.13
N SER A 240 -14.91 12.55 -3.88
CA SER A 240 -16.23 13.06 -3.51
C SER A 240 -17.25 11.92 -3.36
N GLY A 241 -17.20 10.92 -4.24
CA GLY A 241 -18.02 9.71 -4.12
C GLY A 241 -17.69 8.87 -2.88
N LEU A 242 -16.40 8.71 -2.54
CA LEU A 242 -15.98 8.01 -1.32
C LEU A 242 -16.39 8.76 -0.05
N LEU A 243 -16.25 10.08 -0.02
CA LEU A 243 -16.73 10.93 1.08
C LEU A 243 -18.23 10.80 1.28
N ALA A 244 -19.01 10.89 0.21
CA ALA A 244 -20.47 10.72 0.28
C ALA A 244 -20.84 9.34 0.84
N ARG A 245 -20.21 8.27 0.35
CA ARG A 245 -20.41 6.91 0.88
C ARG A 245 -20.03 6.81 2.36
N MET A 246 -18.90 7.35 2.74
CA MET A 246 -18.41 7.33 4.12
C MET A 246 -19.36 8.05 5.06
N TYR A 247 -19.88 9.24 4.69
CA TYR A 247 -20.83 9.98 5.51
C TYR A 247 -22.18 9.26 5.65
N LEU A 248 -22.69 8.67 4.56
CA LEU A 248 -23.89 7.84 4.62
C LEU A 248 -23.77 6.61 5.53
N LEU A 249 -22.55 6.06 5.64
CA LEU A 249 -22.28 4.92 6.53
C LEU A 249 -22.09 5.33 8.00
N LYS A 250 -21.88 6.62 8.27
CA LYS A 250 -21.78 7.17 9.64
C LYS A 250 -23.15 7.50 10.25
N GLU A 251 -24.22 7.61 9.45
CA GLU A 251 -25.59 7.84 9.91
C GLU A 251 -26.23 6.56 10.48
#